data_a39d618d7455ee2f40cc0bf60417bd94
#
_entry.id   a39d618d7455ee2f40cc0bf60417bd94
#
_cell.length_a   1.000
_cell.length_b   1.000
_cell.length_c   1.000
_cell.angle_alpha   90.00
_cell.angle_beta   90.00
_cell.angle_gamma   90.00
#
_symmetry.space_group_name_H-M   'P 1'
#
loop_
_entity.id
_entity.type
_entity.pdbx_description
1 polymer ?
#
loop_
_entity_poly.entity_id
_entity_poly.type
_entity_poly.pdbx_seq_one_letter_code
_entity_poly.pdbx_strand_id
1 'polypeptide(L)'
;MTTHLYILTGASRGMGLAMAEQLLQPGNTLLCISRHANADLALAAQKAAVPLSQWTHDLADGEGASERLRDWLLAQNPADFGSVSLINNAGVIPPIKPLRQSQAADLAMALRVGLEAPMALSAAFVGATQAWPMPRKVLNISSGL
;
A
#
# COMPACT_ATOMS: atom_id res chain seq x y z
N MET A 1 -1.22 5.92 24.44
CA MET A 1 -1.38 4.69 23.62
C MET A 1 -0.57 4.84 22.35
N THR A 2 0.23 3.86 22.02
CA THR A 2 1.08 3.93 20.82
C THR A 2 0.22 3.66 19.58
N THR A 3 0.21 4.58 18.63
CA THR A 3 -0.52 4.44 17.37
C THR A 3 0.43 3.92 16.28
N HIS A 4 0.00 2.95 15.51
CA HIS A 4 0.76 2.39 14.39
C HIS A 4 0.10 2.79 13.07
N LEU A 5 0.88 3.40 12.17
CA LEU A 5 0.45 3.72 10.84
C LEU A 5 0.84 2.60 9.88
N TYR A 6 -0.14 2.02 9.19
CA TYR A 6 0.06 1.06 8.12
C TYR A 6 -0.39 1.62 6.79
N ILE A 7 0.48 1.56 5.79
CA ILE A 7 0.20 1.93 4.42
C ILE A 7 0.26 0.63 3.62
N LEU A 8 -0.87 0.21 3.05
CA LEU A 8 -1.02 -1.08 2.39
C LEU A 8 -1.52 -0.90 0.96
N THR A 9 -0.80 -1.46 0.01
CA THR A 9 -1.24 -1.48 -1.39
C THR A 9 -1.98 -2.77 -1.72
N GLY A 10 -2.97 -2.69 -2.61
CA GLY A 10 -3.74 -3.85 -3.05
C GLY A 10 -4.68 -4.43 -1.99
N ALA A 11 -5.33 -3.57 -1.20
CA ALA A 11 -6.17 -3.95 -0.07
C ALA A 11 -7.64 -4.21 -0.40
N SER A 12 -8.06 -4.09 -1.67
CA SER A 12 -9.47 -4.18 -2.04
C SER A 12 -10.02 -5.61 -2.12
N ARG A 13 -9.14 -6.61 -2.20
CA ARG A 13 -9.49 -8.03 -2.32
C ARG A 13 -8.33 -8.94 -1.91
N GLY A 14 -8.59 -10.24 -1.83
CA GLY A 14 -7.58 -11.28 -1.64
C GLY A 14 -6.77 -11.11 -0.37
N MET A 15 -5.47 -11.40 -0.46
CA MET A 15 -4.55 -11.34 0.69
C MET A 15 -4.42 -9.93 1.27
N GLY A 16 -4.41 -8.90 0.42
CA GLY A 16 -4.36 -7.51 0.87
C GLY A 16 -5.56 -7.12 1.71
N LEU A 17 -6.78 -7.52 1.30
CA LEU A 17 -7.98 -7.31 2.09
C LEU A 17 -7.91 -8.06 3.43
N ALA A 18 -7.50 -9.32 3.42
CA ALA A 18 -7.34 -10.10 4.65
C ALA A 18 -6.32 -9.47 5.62
N MET A 19 -5.21 -8.93 5.11
CA MET A 19 -4.26 -8.18 5.93
C MET A 19 -4.88 -6.89 6.48
N ALA A 20 -5.60 -6.13 5.65
CA ALA A 20 -6.27 -4.90 6.08
C ALA A 20 -7.27 -5.18 7.21
N GLU A 21 -8.10 -6.22 7.08
CA GLU A 21 -9.05 -6.63 8.11
C GLU A 21 -8.36 -6.99 9.44
N GLN A 22 -7.24 -7.71 9.39
CA GLN A 22 -6.47 -8.06 10.58
C GLN A 22 -5.80 -6.85 11.23
N LEU A 23 -5.49 -5.82 10.46
CA LEU A 23 -4.90 -4.58 10.95
C LEU A 23 -5.94 -3.61 11.57
N LEU A 24 -7.24 -3.91 11.48
CA LEU A 24 -8.30 -3.14 12.13
C LEU A 24 -8.31 -3.40 13.65
N GLN A 25 -7.24 -3.01 14.32
CA GLN A 25 -7.06 -3.16 15.76
C GLN A 25 -6.98 -1.78 16.44
N PRO A 26 -7.43 -1.66 17.69
CA PRO A 26 -7.27 -0.41 18.45
C PRO A 26 -5.82 0.06 18.47
N GLY A 27 -5.61 1.34 18.22
CA GLY A 27 -4.26 1.93 18.15
C GLY A 27 -3.63 1.89 16.75
N ASN A 28 -4.29 1.30 15.75
CA ASN A 28 -3.83 1.34 14.37
C ASN A 28 -4.52 2.44 13.58
N THR A 29 -3.82 2.94 12.57
CA THR A 29 -4.35 3.81 11.50
C THR A 29 -3.95 3.19 10.17
N LEU A 30 -4.89 3.07 9.24
CA LEU A 30 -4.65 2.44 7.95
C LEU A 30 -4.85 3.43 6.80
N LEU A 31 -3.89 3.41 5.87
CA LEU A 31 -4.03 3.95 4.52
C LEU A 31 -3.94 2.80 3.53
N CYS A 32 -5.01 2.56 2.80
CA CYS A 32 -5.07 1.55 1.74
C CYS A 32 -5.06 2.22 0.37
N ILE A 33 -4.19 1.73 -0.53
CA ILE A 33 -4.05 2.23 -1.90
C ILE A 33 -4.41 1.11 -2.86
N SER A 34 -5.51 1.26 -3.61
CA SER A 34 -6.03 0.23 -4.50
C SER A 34 -6.75 0.88 -5.68
N ARG A 35 -7.02 0.11 -6.73
CA ARG A 35 -7.81 0.59 -7.87
C ARG A 35 -9.27 0.86 -7.48
N HIS A 36 -9.78 0.15 -6.49
CA HIS A 36 -11.16 0.28 -5.99
C HIS A 36 -11.15 0.34 -4.47
N ALA A 37 -12.03 1.17 -3.90
CA ALA A 37 -12.32 1.12 -2.48
C ALA A 37 -13.18 -0.12 -2.16
N ASN A 38 -13.05 -0.63 -0.94
CA ASN A 38 -13.86 -1.74 -0.43
C ASN A 38 -14.82 -1.21 0.64
N ALA A 39 -16.13 -1.26 0.36
CA ALA A 39 -17.16 -0.74 1.26
C ALA A 39 -17.27 -1.57 2.55
N ASP A 40 -17.09 -2.88 2.48
CA ASP A 40 -17.16 -3.76 3.66
C ASP A 40 -15.99 -3.50 4.60
N LEU A 41 -14.80 -3.23 4.06
CA LEU A 41 -13.64 -2.82 4.85
C LEU A 41 -13.88 -1.48 5.56
N ALA A 42 -14.54 -0.52 4.87
CA ALA A 42 -14.91 0.75 5.49
C ALA A 42 -15.88 0.57 6.67
N LEU A 43 -16.88 -0.30 6.49
CA LEU A 43 -17.83 -0.63 7.58
C LEU A 43 -17.14 -1.35 8.73
N ALA A 44 -16.22 -2.27 8.45
CA ALA A 44 -15.46 -2.97 9.47
C ALA A 44 -14.58 -2.01 10.28
N ALA A 45 -13.90 -1.08 9.60
CA ALA A 45 -13.08 -0.04 10.24
C ALA A 45 -13.92 0.86 11.15
N GLN A 46 -15.11 1.26 10.68
CA GLN A 46 -16.03 2.06 11.47
C GLN A 46 -16.49 1.31 12.75
N LYS A 47 -16.83 0.03 12.62
CA LYS A 47 -17.22 -0.81 13.77
C LYS A 47 -16.09 -0.99 14.77
N ALA A 48 -14.86 -1.12 14.27
CA ALA A 48 -13.65 -1.26 15.09
C ALA A 48 -13.15 0.09 15.65
N ALA A 49 -13.75 1.21 15.25
CA ALA A 49 -13.28 2.56 15.56
C ALA A 49 -11.80 2.80 15.17
N VAL A 50 -11.38 2.26 14.04
CA VAL A 50 -10.03 2.39 13.50
C VAL A 50 -10.04 3.39 12.34
N PRO A 51 -9.21 4.43 12.37
CA PRO A 51 -9.07 5.36 11.25
C PRO A 51 -8.61 4.63 9.99
N LEU A 52 -9.39 4.71 8.93
CA LEU A 52 -9.12 4.12 7.63
C LEU A 52 -9.27 5.17 6.52
N SER A 53 -8.25 5.31 5.71
CA SER A 53 -8.31 6.02 4.43
C SER A 53 -8.15 5.02 3.30
N GLN A 54 -9.01 5.10 2.29
CA GLN A 54 -8.90 4.30 1.07
C GLN A 54 -8.70 5.22 -0.12
N TRP A 55 -7.54 5.13 -0.75
CA TRP A 55 -7.26 5.86 -1.97
C TRP A 55 -7.54 4.97 -3.18
N THR A 56 -8.30 5.50 -4.11
CA THR A 56 -8.44 4.92 -5.44
C THR A 56 -7.32 5.45 -6.32
N HIS A 57 -6.37 4.57 -6.64
CA HIS A 57 -5.20 4.89 -7.47
C HIS A 57 -4.74 3.64 -8.20
N ASP A 58 -4.54 3.75 -9.52
CA ASP A 58 -3.93 2.68 -10.31
C ASP A 58 -2.41 2.74 -10.16
N LEU A 59 -1.82 1.68 -9.62
CA LEU A 59 -0.37 1.61 -9.40
C LEU A 59 0.45 1.38 -10.69
N ALA A 60 -0.20 1.26 -11.85
CA ALA A 60 0.48 1.46 -13.13
C ALA A 60 1.02 2.89 -13.29
N ASP A 61 0.44 3.85 -12.55
CA ASP A 61 0.96 5.20 -12.33
C ASP A 61 1.71 5.26 -10.99
N GLY A 62 2.89 4.65 -10.95
CA GLY A 62 3.73 4.62 -9.75
C GLY A 62 4.27 6.00 -9.36
N GLU A 63 4.52 6.86 -10.34
CA GLU A 63 4.98 8.24 -10.10
C GLU A 63 3.91 9.04 -9.35
N GLY A 64 2.69 9.12 -9.89
CA GLY A 64 1.60 9.86 -9.26
C GLY A 64 1.24 9.30 -7.88
N ALA A 65 1.24 7.98 -7.71
CA ALA A 65 1.01 7.35 -6.40
C ALA A 65 2.08 7.74 -5.39
N SER A 66 3.35 7.75 -5.79
CA SER A 66 4.48 8.08 -4.92
C SER A 66 4.50 9.54 -4.52
N GLU A 67 4.19 10.45 -5.43
CA GLU A 67 4.06 11.88 -5.13
C GLU A 67 2.93 12.15 -4.14
N ARG A 68 1.78 11.53 -4.37
CA ARG A 68 0.64 11.64 -3.46
C ARG A 68 0.97 11.10 -2.07
N LEU A 69 1.66 9.96 -1.99
CA LEU A 69 2.08 9.39 -0.72
C LEU A 69 3.08 10.29 0.01
N ARG A 70 4.09 10.81 -0.71
CA ARG A 70 5.06 11.74 -0.14
C ARG A 70 4.37 12.96 0.47
N ASP A 71 3.51 13.62 -0.30
CA ASP A 71 2.85 14.85 0.14
C ASP A 71 1.91 14.58 1.33
N TRP A 72 1.23 13.45 1.32
CA TRP A 72 0.38 13.03 2.44
C TRP A 72 1.20 12.76 3.70
N LEU A 73 2.34 12.06 3.59
CA LEU A 73 3.22 11.79 4.73
C LEU A 73 3.83 13.08 5.31
N LEU A 74 4.24 14.01 4.46
CA LEU A 74 4.79 15.30 4.90
C LEU A 74 3.75 16.15 5.65
N ALA A 75 2.47 15.93 5.42
CA ALA A 75 1.38 16.60 6.11
C ALA A 75 1.00 15.94 7.45
N GLN A 76 1.53 14.75 7.77
CA GLN A 76 1.27 14.08 9.04
C GLN A 76 2.12 14.65 10.16
N ASN A 77 1.61 14.58 11.39
CA ASN A 77 2.43 14.87 12.58
C ASN A 77 3.11 13.57 13.06
N PRO A 78 4.43 13.47 12.98
CA PRO A 78 5.14 12.25 13.42
C PRO A 78 4.87 11.86 14.87
N ALA A 79 4.57 12.85 15.73
CA ALA A 79 4.30 12.58 17.15
C ALA A 79 3.02 11.75 17.40
N ASP A 80 2.14 11.66 16.41
CA ASP A 80 0.92 10.86 16.50
C ASP A 80 1.17 9.35 16.37
N PHE A 81 2.38 8.95 15.95
CA PHE A 81 2.69 7.57 15.63
C PHE A 81 3.88 7.02 16.44
N GLY A 82 3.76 5.79 16.87
CA GLY A 82 4.84 5.03 17.50
C GLY A 82 5.60 4.14 16.52
N SER A 83 5.03 3.88 15.35
CA SER A 83 5.69 3.22 14.21
C SER A 83 4.96 3.49 12.91
N VAL A 84 5.65 3.33 11.78
CA VAL A 84 5.05 3.42 10.45
C VAL A 84 5.58 2.30 9.56
N SER A 85 4.67 1.68 8.79
CA SER A 85 4.99 0.57 7.90
C SER A 85 4.37 0.76 6.53
N LEU A 86 5.16 0.57 5.48
CA LEU A 86 4.69 0.45 4.11
C LEU A 86 4.69 -1.03 3.72
N ILE A 87 3.54 -1.54 3.28
CA ILE A 87 3.37 -2.92 2.81
C ILE A 87 3.03 -2.89 1.32
N ASN A 88 4.01 -3.22 0.50
CA ASN A 88 3.85 -3.36 -0.94
C ASN A 88 3.30 -4.76 -1.25
N ASN A 89 1.99 -4.86 -1.40
CA ASN A 89 1.28 -6.10 -1.68
C ASN A 89 0.62 -6.12 -3.06
N ALA A 90 0.30 -4.97 -3.65
CA ALA A 90 -0.33 -4.93 -4.95
C ALA A 90 0.52 -5.62 -6.03
N GLY A 91 -0.12 -6.38 -6.88
CA GLY A 91 0.52 -7.05 -7.99
C GLY A 91 -0.49 -7.36 -9.10
N VAL A 92 0.02 -7.51 -10.32
CA VAL A 92 -0.75 -7.93 -11.49
C VAL A 92 -0.01 -9.11 -12.10
N ILE A 93 -0.74 -10.20 -12.31
CA ILE A 93 -0.25 -11.37 -13.02
C ILE A 93 -0.66 -11.22 -14.48
N PRO A 94 0.29 -11.19 -15.44
CA PRO A 94 -0.05 -11.18 -16.85
C PRO A 94 -0.74 -12.49 -17.24
N PRO A 95 -1.47 -12.54 -18.38
CA PRO A 95 -2.08 -13.79 -18.83
C PRO A 95 -1.06 -14.93 -18.90
N ILE A 96 -1.38 -16.06 -18.26
CA ILE A 96 -0.50 -17.23 -18.20
C ILE A 96 -0.50 -17.94 -19.54
N LYS A 97 0.60 -17.82 -20.29
CA LYS A 97 0.79 -18.42 -21.60
C LYS A 97 2.28 -18.53 -21.93
N PRO A 98 2.67 -19.34 -22.93
CA PRO A 98 4.07 -19.40 -23.35
C PRO A 98 4.62 -18.01 -23.68
N LEU A 99 5.89 -17.75 -23.31
CA LEU A 99 6.50 -16.43 -23.47
C LEU A 99 6.39 -15.88 -24.90
N ARG A 100 6.53 -16.75 -25.92
CA ARG A 100 6.39 -16.36 -27.33
C ARG A 100 5.00 -15.82 -27.72
N GLN A 101 3.99 -16.09 -26.88
CA GLN A 101 2.61 -15.62 -27.06
C GLN A 101 2.26 -14.46 -26.14
N SER A 102 3.18 -14.04 -25.28
CA SER A 102 2.95 -12.94 -24.34
C SER A 102 2.97 -11.60 -25.06
N GLN A 103 2.08 -10.72 -24.68
CA GLN A 103 2.02 -9.36 -25.21
C GLN A 103 2.95 -8.44 -24.41
N ALA A 104 3.70 -7.60 -25.09
CA ALA A 104 4.61 -6.65 -24.43
C ALA A 104 3.86 -5.71 -23.47
N ALA A 105 2.64 -5.31 -23.81
CA ALA A 105 1.80 -4.46 -22.95
C ALA A 105 1.44 -5.14 -21.62
N ASP A 106 1.12 -6.44 -21.64
CA ASP A 106 0.80 -7.21 -20.43
C ASP A 106 2.02 -7.34 -19.52
N LEU A 107 3.19 -7.61 -20.11
CA LEU A 107 4.45 -7.70 -19.38
C LEU A 107 4.85 -6.35 -18.78
N ALA A 108 4.71 -5.27 -19.55
CA ALA A 108 4.96 -3.92 -19.07
C ALA A 108 4.05 -3.53 -17.90
N MET A 109 2.76 -3.86 -17.98
CA MET A 109 1.80 -3.61 -16.89
C MET A 109 2.21 -4.35 -15.61
N ALA A 110 2.59 -5.62 -15.71
CA ALA A 110 3.03 -6.41 -14.57
C ALA A 110 4.28 -5.80 -13.91
N LEU A 111 5.23 -5.30 -14.70
CA LEU A 111 6.42 -4.63 -14.19
C LEU A 111 6.12 -3.27 -13.54
N ARG A 112 5.22 -2.49 -14.13
CA ARG A 112 4.81 -1.20 -13.55
C ARG A 112 4.19 -1.36 -12.18
N VAL A 113 3.24 -2.28 -12.03
CA VAL A 113 2.56 -2.50 -10.75
C VAL A 113 3.41 -3.29 -9.78
N GLY A 114 4.17 -4.29 -10.25
CA GLY A 114 4.90 -5.23 -9.40
C GLY A 114 6.32 -4.81 -9.04
N LEU A 115 6.92 -3.89 -9.78
CA LEU A 115 8.31 -3.46 -9.56
C LEU A 115 8.44 -1.94 -9.46
N GLU A 116 8.03 -1.20 -10.48
CA GLU A 116 8.20 0.26 -10.55
C GLU A 116 7.44 0.96 -9.41
N ALA A 117 6.16 0.64 -9.19
CA ALA A 117 5.35 1.26 -8.14
C ALA A 117 5.90 0.95 -6.72
N PRO A 118 6.23 -0.31 -6.35
CA PRO A 118 6.87 -0.57 -5.06
C PRO A 118 8.18 0.18 -4.85
N MET A 119 9.01 0.32 -5.86
CA MET A 119 10.25 1.10 -5.77
C MET A 119 9.96 2.58 -5.56
N ALA A 120 9.06 3.18 -6.34
CA ALA A 120 8.68 4.58 -6.23
C ALA A 120 8.02 4.90 -4.87
N LEU A 121 7.09 4.06 -4.42
CA LEU A 121 6.43 4.20 -3.12
C LEU A 121 7.43 4.05 -1.97
N SER A 122 8.36 3.10 -2.06
CA SER A 122 9.39 2.90 -1.04
C SER A 122 10.32 4.11 -0.95
N ALA A 123 10.73 4.67 -2.09
CA ALA A 123 11.57 5.86 -2.13
C ALA A 123 10.85 7.08 -1.52
N ALA A 124 9.58 7.29 -1.88
CA ALA A 124 8.76 8.36 -1.32
C ALA A 124 8.56 8.20 0.19
N PHE A 125 8.26 6.97 0.65
CA PHE A 125 8.09 6.64 2.05
C PHE A 125 9.36 6.90 2.87
N VAL A 126 10.50 6.38 2.43
CA VAL A 126 11.78 6.55 3.14
C VAL A 126 12.18 8.02 3.18
N GLY A 127 12.03 8.74 2.06
CA GLY A 127 12.37 10.15 1.98
C GLY A 127 11.48 11.02 2.86
N ALA A 128 10.16 10.86 2.79
CA ALA A 128 9.21 11.66 3.56
C ALA A 128 9.28 11.40 5.07
N THR A 129 9.66 10.20 5.48
CA THR A 129 9.77 9.82 6.91
C THR A 129 11.19 9.84 7.44
N GLN A 130 12.16 10.40 6.71
CA GLN A 130 13.57 10.36 7.06
C GLN A 130 13.85 10.94 8.47
N ALA A 131 13.18 12.02 8.83
CA ALA A 131 13.35 12.69 10.13
C ALA A 131 12.41 12.15 11.22
N TRP A 132 11.62 11.15 10.95
CA TRP A 132 10.69 10.59 11.92
C TRP A 132 11.46 9.76 12.98
N PRO A 133 11.22 9.97 14.28
CA PRO A 133 12.02 9.34 15.33
C PRO A 133 11.66 7.90 15.66
N MET A 134 10.48 7.39 15.15
CA MET A 134 10.00 6.06 15.47
C MET A 134 10.48 5.01 14.45
N PRO A 135 10.32 3.71 14.76
CA PRO A 135 10.63 2.63 13.82
C PRO A 135 9.83 2.73 12.52
N ARG A 136 10.53 2.55 11.41
CA ARG A 136 9.98 2.57 10.04
C ARG A 136 10.27 1.23 9.37
N LYS A 137 9.29 0.68 8.70
CA LYS A 137 9.41 -0.63 8.04
C LYS A 137 8.88 -0.58 6.62
N VAL A 138 9.54 -1.28 5.72
CA VAL A 138 9.03 -1.59 4.38
C VAL A 138 8.96 -3.11 4.26
N LEU A 139 7.78 -3.61 3.93
CA LEU A 139 7.54 -5.02 3.65
C LEU A 139 7.14 -5.16 2.18
N ASN A 140 7.91 -5.94 1.44
CA ASN A 140 7.59 -6.29 0.06
C ASN A 140 7.09 -7.72 0.02
N ILE A 141 5.84 -7.90 -0.41
CA ILE A 141 5.27 -9.23 -0.63
C ILE A 141 5.71 -9.70 -2.01
N SER A 142 6.39 -10.83 -2.03
CA SER A 142 6.81 -11.48 -3.27
C SER A 142 6.27 -12.89 -3.34
N SER A 143 6.27 -13.47 -4.54
CA SER A 143 5.91 -14.87 -4.78
C SER A 143 7.15 -15.61 -5.21
N GLY A 144 7.50 -16.68 -4.51
CA GLY A 144 8.48 -17.66 -4.97
C GLY A 144 7.77 -18.72 -5.81
N LEU A 145 8.20 -18.90 -7.04
CA LEU A 145 7.79 -20.02 -7.91
C LEU A 145 8.87 -21.10 -7.88
#